data_e193b18ab8a892fce90bc24f5664ecf5
#
_entry.id   e193b18ab8a892fce90bc24f5664ecf5
#
_cell.length_a   1.000
_cell.length_b   1.000
_cell.length_c   1.000
_cell.angle_alpha   90.00
_cell.angle_beta   90.00
_cell.angle_gamma   90.00
#
_symmetry.space_group_name_H-M   'P 1'
#
loop_
_entity.id
_entity.type
_entity.pdbx_description
1 polymer ?
#
loop_
_entity_poly.entity_id
_entity_poly.type
_entity_poly.pdbx_seq_one_letter_code
_entity_poly.pdbx_strand_id
1 'polypeptide(L)'
;MAKETLTITDNRTGKTYEVPVTEDTIKALDLKQIHVEEGDFGLMTYDPAFMNTASCRSAITYIDGDKGILRYRGYPVDQLAEKATYLECAYLLINGELPTRAELDKYTSDITHHTFVHENVRTFIDGFRYDAHPMGMLCATVSALSTFYPEAKHVLDHDIRRQQMVRLIAKMPTLAAWSYRHSMGMPFVYPSNEVSYSENFLQMMKRIAEPKFEVHPEIVKALDVLFILHADHEQNCSTNVMRSIGSSRADPYVAVAGAAAALYGPLHGGANEAVLRMLREIGSVSNIPASSKR
;
A
#
# COMPACT_ATOMS: atom_id res chain seq x y z
N MET A 1 -42.98 4.80 -2.53
CA MET A 1 -41.59 4.51 -2.11
C MET A 1 -41.21 5.54 -1.07
N ALA A 2 -40.51 5.16 -0.01
CA ALA A 2 -39.98 6.11 0.97
C ALA A 2 -39.01 7.07 0.28
N LYS A 3 -39.01 8.33 0.65
CA LYS A 3 -38.12 9.34 0.10
C LYS A 3 -36.76 9.18 0.79
N GLU A 4 -35.70 8.89 0.06
CA GLU A 4 -34.36 8.74 0.60
C GLU A 4 -33.73 10.11 0.89
N THR A 5 -34.24 10.80 1.89
CA THR A 5 -33.78 12.12 2.33
C THR A 5 -33.81 12.25 3.84
N LEU A 6 -32.95 13.13 4.35
CA LEU A 6 -33.07 13.67 5.72
C LEU A 6 -33.67 15.04 5.69
N THR A 7 -34.58 15.31 6.63
CA THR A 7 -35.10 16.66 6.89
C THR A 7 -34.36 17.26 8.08
N ILE A 8 -33.65 18.36 7.89
CA ILE A 8 -32.87 19.07 8.90
C ILE A 8 -33.50 20.41 9.19
N THR A 9 -33.89 20.67 10.42
CA THR A 9 -34.39 21.99 10.86
C THR A 9 -33.24 22.74 11.56
N ASP A 10 -32.87 23.89 11.03
CA ASP A 10 -31.91 24.78 11.69
C ASP A 10 -32.62 25.63 12.75
N ASN A 11 -32.43 25.25 14.00
CA ASN A 11 -33.06 25.95 15.13
C ASN A 11 -32.63 27.42 15.30
N ARG A 12 -31.54 27.84 14.67
CA ARG A 12 -31.08 29.27 14.68
C ARG A 12 -31.95 30.15 13.83
N THR A 13 -32.53 29.59 12.74
CA THR A 13 -33.32 30.35 11.77
C THR A 13 -34.76 29.86 11.66
N GLY A 14 -35.07 28.66 12.16
CA GLY A 14 -36.34 27.97 11.97
C GLY A 14 -36.53 27.39 10.57
N LYS A 15 -35.57 27.51 9.67
CA LYS A 15 -35.63 27.00 8.29
C LYS A 15 -35.42 25.47 8.28
N THR A 16 -36.09 24.83 7.34
CA THR A 16 -36.02 23.39 7.11
C THR A 16 -35.41 23.08 5.74
N TYR A 17 -34.51 22.10 5.71
CA TYR A 17 -33.73 21.69 4.54
C TYR A 17 -33.90 20.20 4.29
N GLU A 18 -33.95 19.78 3.03
CA GLU A 18 -33.88 18.37 2.64
C GLU A 18 -32.49 18.05 2.12
N VAL A 19 -31.90 16.97 2.68
CA VAL A 19 -30.58 16.48 2.30
C VAL A 19 -30.75 15.06 1.75
N PRO A 20 -30.34 14.79 0.49
CA PRO A 20 -30.43 13.45 -0.09
C PRO A 20 -29.53 12.46 0.62
N VAL A 21 -30.03 11.23 0.83
CA VAL A 21 -29.24 10.08 1.30
C VAL A 21 -28.92 9.20 0.09
N THR A 22 -27.67 8.81 -0.04
CA THR A 22 -27.21 7.91 -1.10
C THR A 22 -26.22 6.90 -0.49
N GLU A 23 -26.53 5.61 -0.60
CA GLU A 23 -25.69 4.54 -0.04
C GLU A 23 -25.35 4.80 1.45
N ASP A 24 -26.38 5.07 2.25
CA ASP A 24 -26.29 5.39 3.67
C ASP A 24 -25.36 6.59 4.01
N THR A 25 -25.07 7.44 3.04
CA THR A 25 -24.26 8.65 3.21
C THR A 25 -24.99 9.90 2.78
N ILE A 26 -24.56 11.04 3.32
CA ILE A 26 -24.92 12.39 2.85
C ILE A 26 -23.69 13.10 2.29
N LYS A 27 -23.86 13.89 1.26
CA LYS A 27 -22.76 14.72 0.74
C LYS A 27 -22.53 15.90 1.69
N ALA A 28 -21.31 16.02 2.23
CA ALA A 28 -20.95 17.13 3.12
C ALA A 28 -21.23 18.51 2.50
N LEU A 29 -21.10 18.67 1.18
CA LEU A 29 -21.41 19.91 0.47
C LEU A 29 -22.88 20.30 0.52
N ASP A 30 -23.80 19.35 0.67
CA ASP A 30 -25.23 19.64 0.74
C ASP A 30 -25.59 20.37 2.04
N LEU A 31 -24.73 20.28 3.08
CA LEU A 31 -24.89 21.03 4.32
C LEU A 31 -24.57 22.52 4.19
N LYS A 32 -23.86 22.94 3.14
CA LYS A 32 -23.56 24.37 2.88
C LYS A 32 -24.79 25.24 2.66
N GLN A 33 -25.93 24.66 2.24
CA GLN A 33 -27.18 25.39 2.13
C GLN A 33 -27.71 25.90 3.47
N ILE A 34 -27.23 25.34 4.60
CA ILE A 34 -27.64 25.70 5.95
C ILE A 34 -26.77 26.87 6.42
N HIS A 35 -27.30 28.09 6.42
CA HIS A 35 -26.62 29.29 6.84
C HIS A 35 -27.60 30.24 7.54
N VAL A 36 -27.10 31.13 8.41
CA VAL A 36 -27.89 32.05 9.19
C VAL A 36 -28.14 33.33 8.38
N GLU A 37 -27.06 33.92 7.83
CA GLU A 37 -27.12 35.13 7.03
C GLU A 37 -26.82 34.87 5.56
N GLU A 38 -27.31 35.71 4.68
CA GLU A 38 -27.00 35.68 3.25
C GLU A 38 -25.51 36.02 3.05
N GLY A 39 -24.73 35.11 2.44
CA GLY A 39 -23.29 35.26 2.26
C GLY A 39 -22.42 34.48 3.26
N ASP A 40 -23.00 33.90 4.29
CA ASP A 40 -22.28 32.97 5.16
C ASP A 40 -21.76 31.75 4.36
N PHE A 41 -20.61 31.23 4.77
CA PHE A 41 -20.00 30.06 4.13
C PHE A 41 -20.88 28.78 4.18
N GLY A 42 -21.82 28.73 5.12
CA GLY A 42 -22.69 27.59 5.38
C GLY A 42 -22.06 26.55 6.33
N LEU A 43 -22.87 25.57 6.71
CA LEU A 43 -22.49 24.56 7.70
C LEU A 43 -21.40 23.64 7.15
N MET A 44 -20.37 23.37 7.97
CA MET A 44 -19.30 22.41 7.69
C MET A 44 -19.40 21.22 8.63
N THR A 45 -18.94 20.05 8.17
CA THR A 45 -18.70 18.89 9.04
C THR A 45 -17.38 19.04 9.78
N TYR A 46 -17.35 18.59 11.04
CA TYR A 46 -16.13 18.50 11.84
C TYR A 46 -15.88 17.05 12.23
N ASP A 47 -14.94 16.40 11.56
CA ASP A 47 -14.54 15.02 11.81
C ASP A 47 -13.01 14.89 11.65
N PRO A 48 -12.23 15.36 12.65
CA PRO A 48 -10.77 15.47 12.55
C PRO A 48 -10.05 14.13 12.42
N ALA A 49 -10.68 13.05 12.84
CA ALA A 49 -10.11 11.70 12.79
C ALA A 49 -10.71 10.83 11.68
N PHE A 50 -11.57 11.37 10.83
CA PHE A 50 -12.29 10.64 9.79
C PHE A 50 -13.06 9.42 10.31
N MET A 51 -13.58 9.49 11.54
CA MET A 51 -14.26 8.37 12.21
C MET A 51 -15.61 8.04 11.60
N ASN A 52 -16.27 9.01 10.96
CA ASN A 52 -17.58 8.87 10.33
C ASN A 52 -17.62 9.59 8.97
N THR A 53 -16.52 9.53 8.23
CA THR A 53 -16.40 10.21 6.92
C THR A 53 -15.98 9.23 5.84
N ALA A 54 -16.88 8.98 4.88
CA ALA A 54 -16.54 8.27 3.65
C ALA A 54 -15.81 9.19 2.68
N SER A 55 -14.49 9.03 2.54
CA SER A 55 -13.64 9.92 1.71
C SER A 55 -13.65 9.57 0.23
N CYS A 56 -14.07 8.36 -0.15
CA CYS A 56 -14.19 7.90 -1.54
C CYS A 56 -15.08 6.67 -1.67
N ARG A 57 -15.42 6.37 -2.92
CA ARG A 57 -15.95 5.06 -3.32
C ARG A 57 -14.82 4.23 -3.91
N SER A 58 -14.77 2.96 -3.58
CA SER A 58 -13.79 2.00 -4.12
C SER A 58 -14.47 0.68 -4.41
N ALA A 59 -14.06 0.03 -5.50
CA ALA A 59 -14.44 -1.33 -5.85
C ALA A 59 -13.25 -2.31 -5.69
N ILE A 60 -12.19 -1.89 -4.97
CA ILE A 60 -10.96 -2.69 -4.87
C ILE A 60 -11.06 -3.66 -3.71
N THR A 61 -11.33 -3.19 -2.52
CA THR A 61 -11.29 -4.01 -1.30
C THR A 61 -12.58 -3.86 -0.50
N TYR A 62 -13.05 -4.96 0.05
CA TYR A 62 -14.13 -5.00 1.04
C TYR A 62 -13.62 -5.65 2.32
N ILE A 63 -13.79 -4.95 3.43
CA ILE A 63 -13.43 -5.42 4.79
C ILE A 63 -14.67 -5.37 5.69
N ASP A 64 -14.92 -6.47 6.39
CA ASP A 64 -15.87 -6.55 7.52
C ASP A 64 -15.12 -7.21 8.68
N GLY A 65 -14.57 -6.38 9.56
CA GLY A 65 -13.76 -6.83 10.69
C GLY A 65 -14.54 -7.65 11.71
N ASP A 66 -15.84 -7.36 11.89
CA ASP A 66 -16.70 -8.09 12.84
C ASP A 66 -16.98 -9.52 12.35
N LYS A 67 -17.09 -9.70 11.05
CA LYS A 67 -17.32 -11.02 10.42
C LYS A 67 -16.02 -11.70 9.97
N GLY A 68 -14.86 -11.03 10.08
CA GLY A 68 -13.58 -11.55 9.61
C GLY A 68 -13.53 -11.73 8.10
N ILE A 69 -14.15 -10.82 7.33
CA ILE A 69 -14.20 -10.90 5.87
C ILE A 69 -13.25 -9.89 5.26
N LEU A 70 -12.37 -10.37 4.37
CA LEU A 70 -11.53 -9.55 3.50
C LEU A 70 -11.64 -10.08 2.07
N ARG A 71 -11.96 -9.19 1.12
CA ARG A 71 -12.06 -9.52 -0.31
C ARG A 71 -11.34 -8.49 -1.16
N TYR A 72 -10.62 -8.98 -2.16
CA TYR A 72 -10.00 -8.15 -3.21
C TYR A 72 -10.77 -8.32 -4.50
N ARG A 73 -11.35 -7.25 -5.03
CA ARG A 73 -12.19 -7.27 -6.24
C ARG A 73 -13.30 -8.34 -6.19
N GLY A 74 -13.81 -8.62 -4.98
CA GLY A 74 -14.83 -9.66 -4.76
C GLY A 74 -14.27 -11.05 -4.43
N TYR A 75 -13.00 -11.33 -4.70
CA TYR A 75 -12.36 -12.62 -4.38
C TYR A 75 -11.99 -12.68 -2.89
N PRO A 76 -12.37 -13.75 -2.17
CA PRO A 76 -11.96 -13.95 -0.77
C PRO A 76 -10.44 -14.08 -0.64
N VAL A 77 -9.87 -13.39 0.36
CA VAL A 77 -8.41 -13.33 0.52
C VAL A 77 -7.79 -14.69 0.87
N ASP A 78 -8.51 -15.55 1.59
CA ASP A 78 -8.09 -16.91 1.90
C ASP A 78 -7.89 -17.74 0.63
N GLN A 79 -8.80 -17.63 -0.35
CA GLN A 79 -8.65 -18.32 -1.64
C GLN A 79 -7.47 -17.76 -2.45
N LEU A 80 -7.26 -16.46 -2.44
CA LEU A 80 -6.11 -15.85 -3.10
C LEU A 80 -4.79 -16.29 -2.45
N ALA A 81 -4.72 -16.29 -1.12
CA ALA A 81 -3.54 -16.72 -0.38
C ALA A 81 -3.19 -18.19 -0.62
N GLU A 82 -4.21 -19.05 -0.78
CA GLU A 82 -4.02 -20.48 -1.04
C GLU A 82 -3.61 -20.76 -2.50
N LYS A 83 -4.26 -20.09 -3.47
CA LYS A 83 -4.27 -20.52 -4.88
C LYS A 83 -3.55 -19.58 -5.83
N ALA A 84 -3.34 -18.32 -5.45
CA ALA A 84 -2.70 -17.32 -6.30
C ALA A 84 -1.24 -17.05 -5.87
N THR A 85 -0.49 -16.43 -6.76
CA THR A 85 0.78 -15.77 -6.46
C THR A 85 0.55 -14.29 -6.15
N TYR A 86 1.54 -13.65 -5.52
CA TYR A 86 1.46 -12.21 -5.27
C TYR A 86 1.29 -11.39 -6.56
N LEU A 87 1.96 -11.77 -7.65
CA LEU A 87 1.82 -11.04 -8.92
C LEU A 87 0.43 -11.19 -9.54
N GLU A 88 -0.23 -12.34 -9.39
CA GLU A 88 -1.64 -12.51 -9.78
C GLU A 88 -2.55 -11.61 -8.94
N CYS A 89 -2.31 -11.53 -7.64
CA CYS A 89 -3.04 -10.65 -6.74
C CYS A 89 -2.81 -9.16 -7.08
N ALA A 90 -1.56 -8.76 -7.34
CA ALA A 90 -1.22 -7.40 -7.75
C ALA A 90 -1.89 -7.03 -9.09
N TYR A 91 -1.91 -7.96 -10.04
CA TYR A 91 -2.63 -7.78 -11.31
C TYR A 91 -4.13 -7.59 -11.09
N LEU A 92 -4.74 -8.45 -10.26
CA LEU A 92 -6.15 -8.37 -9.89
C LEU A 92 -6.52 -7.00 -9.31
N LEU A 93 -5.75 -6.53 -8.33
CA LEU A 93 -6.01 -5.24 -7.68
C LEU A 93 -5.97 -4.06 -8.66
N ILE A 94 -5.00 -4.07 -9.59
CA ILE A 94 -4.80 -3.00 -10.56
C ILE A 94 -5.83 -3.07 -11.69
N ASN A 95 -6.08 -4.25 -12.24
CA ASN A 95 -6.87 -4.42 -13.47
C ASN A 95 -8.33 -4.79 -13.22
N GLY A 96 -8.69 -5.28 -12.02
CA GLY A 96 -10.07 -5.58 -11.61
C GLY A 96 -10.48 -7.05 -11.74
N GLU A 97 -9.76 -7.82 -12.54
CA GLU A 97 -9.99 -9.26 -12.76
C GLU A 97 -8.67 -10.04 -12.69
N LEU A 98 -8.77 -11.33 -12.39
CA LEU A 98 -7.59 -12.22 -12.42
C LEU A 98 -7.07 -12.35 -13.87
N PRO A 99 -5.74 -12.43 -14.04
CA PRO A 99 -5.15 -12.54 -15.37
C PRO A 99 -5.44 -13.88 -16.02
N THR A 100 -5.63 -13.89 -17.32
CA THR A 100 -5.44 -15.09 -18.14
C THR A 100 -3.97 -15.52 -18.09
N ARG A 101 -3.66 -16.74 -18.50
CA ARG A 101 -2.27 -17.22 -18.54
C ARG A 101 -1.36 -16.32 -19.37
N ALA A 102 -1.80 -15.89 -20.53
CA ALA A 102 -1.02 -15.00 -21.41
C ALA A 102 -0.78 -13.61 -20.79
N GLU A 103 -1.77 -13.06 -20.10
CA GLU A 103 -1.64 -11.79 -19.40
C GLU A 103 -0.70 -11.90 -18.19
N LEU A 104 -0.78 -13.00 -17.44
CA LEU A 104 0.13 -13.27 -16.33
C LEU A 104 1.57 -13.40 -16.80
N ASP A 105 1.81 -14.19 -17.85
CA ASP A 105 3.15 -14.40 -18.42
C ASP A 105 3.74 -13.06 -18.88
N LYS A 106 2.94 -12.23 -19.57
CA LYS A 106 3.35 -10.88 -19.97
C LYS A 106 3.63 -9.99 -18.76
N TYR A 107 2.73 -9.93 -17.79
CA TYR A 107 2.88 -9.09 -16.61
C TYR A 107 4.10 -9.49 -15.77
N THR A 108 4.30 -10.79 -15.57
CA THR A 108 5.47 -11.33 -14.88
C THR A 108 6.76 -10.96 -15.61
N SER A 109 6.77 -11.09 -16.94
CA SER A 109 7.90 -10.66 -17.76
C SER A 109 8.18 -9.15 -17.63
N ASP A 110 7.13 -8.33 -17.70
CA ASP A 110 7.25 -6.88 -17.54
C ASP A 110 7.85 -6.53 -16.16
N ILE A 111 7.38 -7.16 -15.07
CA ILE A 111 7.92 -6.96 -13.72
C ILE A 111 9.38 -7.40 -13.64
N THR A 112 9.68 -8.63 -14.10
CA THR A 112 11.02 -9.23 -14.00
C THR A 112 12.07 -8.39 -14.71
N HIS A 113 11.75 -7.83 -15.88
CA HIS A 113 12.68 -7.01 -16.67
C HIS A 113 12.81 -5.53 -16.21
N HIS A 114 12.06 -5.13 -15.16
CA HIS A 114 12.12 -3.80 -14.59
C HIS A 114 12.67 -3.74 -13.14
N THR A 115 13.17 -4.85 -12.60
CA THR A 115 13.70 -4.96 -11.23
C THR A 115 14.97 -4.17 -10.99
N PHE A 116 15.77 -3.96 -12.04
CA PHE A 116 17.05 -3.27 -11.97
C PHE A 116 16.86 -1.76 -11.72
N VAL A 117 17.74 -1.16 -10.92
CA VAL A 117 17.76 0.27 -10.64
C VAL A 117 19.07 0.89 -11.16
N HIS A 118 19.06 2.19 -11.44
CA HIS A 118 20.23 2.90 -11.89
C HIS A 118 21.33 2.89 -10.80
N GLU A 119 22.61 2.76 -11.19
CA GLU A 119 23.74 2.69 -10.26
C GLU A 119 23.87 3.92 -9.34
N ASN A 120 23.43 5.09 -9.78
CA ASN A 120 23.39 6.27 -8.90
C ASN A 120 22.41 6.10 -7.73
N VAL A 121 21.41 5.23 -7.83
CA VAL A 121 20.52 4.88 -6.70
C VAL A 121 21.32 4.13 -5.62
N ARG A 122 22.22 3.25 -6.04
CA ARG A 122 23.18 2.60 -5.14
C ARG A 122 24.06 3.63 -4.43
N THR A 123 24.67 4.52 -5.20
CA THR A 123 25.49 5.61 -4.64
C THR A 123 24.70 6.49 -3.66
N PHE A 124 23.42 6.74 -3.95
CA PHE A 124 22.53 7.48 -3.06
C PHE A 124 22.30 6.72 -1.73
N ILE A 125 22.09 5.40 -1.77
CA ILE A 125 21.95 4.57 -0.58
C ILE A 125 23.27 4.53 0.21
N ASP A 126 24.40 4.41 -0.47
CA ASP A 126 25.73 4.41 0.17
C ASP A 126 26.03 5.72 0.96
N GLY A 127 25.34 6.82 0.63
CA GLY A 127 25.45 8.10 1.32
C GLY A 127 24.70 8.20 2.65
N PHE A 128 23.86 7.25 3.00
CA PHE A 128 23.20 7.25 4.31
C PHE A 128 24.15 6.83 5.42
N ARG A 129 23.84 7.26 6.65
CA ARG A 129 24.56 6.76 7.82
C ARG A 129 24.45 5.24 7.92
N TYR A 130 25.49 4.61 8.42
CA TYR A 130 25.56 3.15 8.58
C TYR A 130 24.46 2.58 9.51
N ASP A 131 23.94 3.37 10.43
CA ASP A 131 22.89 3.03 11.38
C ASP A 131 21.51 3.60 10.99
N ALA A 132 21.35 4.08 9.76
CA ALA A 132 20.09 4.60 9.28
C ALA A 132 19.03 3.49 9.23
N HIS A 133 17.81 3.83 9.63
CA HIS A 133 16.70 2.87 9.61
C HIS A 133 16.29 2.53 8.16
N PRO A 134 16.14 1.22 7.80
CA PRO A 134 15.84 0.81 6.43
C PRO A 134 14.61 1.47 5.82
N MET A 135 13.54 1.70 6.60
CA MET A 135 12.35 2.38 6.12
C MET A 135 12.60 3.84 5.76
N GLY A 136 13.42 4.56 6.53
CA GLY A 136 13.80 5.94 6.21
C GLY A 136 14.58 6.02 4.88
N MET A 137 15.52 5.08 4.67
CA MET A 137 16.25 4.94 3.42
C MET A 137 15.31 4.59 2.26
N LEU A 138 14.38 3.65 2.46
CA LEU A 138 13.41 3.26 1.45
C LEU A 138 12.54 4.43 1.00
N CYS A 139 11.98 5.20 1.94
CA CYS A 139 11.18 6.39 1.63
C CYS A 139 11.94 7.40 0.78
N ALA A 140 13.17 7.72 1.19
CA ALA A 140 14.02 8.68 0.48
C ALA A 140 14.40 8.16 -0.92
N THR A 141 14.73 6.87 -1.04
CA THR A 141 15.18 6.26 -2.29
C THR A 141 14.03 6.13 -3.29
N VAL A 142 12.82 5.75 -2.83
CA VAL A 142 11.63 5.73 -3.70
C VAL A 142 11.32 7.12 -4.23
N SER A 143 11.40 8.16 -3.38
CA SER A 143 11.23 9.55 -3.82
C SER A 143 12.29 9.95 -4.87
N ALA A 144 13.54 9.54 -4.68
CA ALA A 144 14.64 9.84 -5.60
C ALA A 144 14.41 9.23 -6.99
N LEU A 145 13.67 8.10 -7.12
CA LEU A 145 13.34 7.51 -8.43
C LEU A 145 12.61 8.47 -9.36
N SER A 146 11.86 9.45 -8.83
CA SER A 146 11.22 10.51 -9.63
C SER A 146 12.20 11.19 -10.58
N THR A 147 13.45 11.38 -10.13
CA THR A 147 14.49 12.06 -10.95
C THR A 147 15.05 11.20 -12.08
N PHE A 148 14.84 9.88 -12.04
CA PHE A 148 15.30 8.94 -13.07
C PHE A 148 14.23 8.67 -14.15
N TYR A 149 12.98 9.07 -13.90
CA TYR A 149 11.85 8.85 -14.80
C TYR A 149 11.08 10.15 -15.05
N PRO A 150 11.66 11.10 -15.80
CA PRO A 150 11.07 12.43 -16.00
C PRO A 150 9.70 12.40 -16.71
N GLU A 151 9.41 11.33 -17.46
CA GLU A 151 8.09 11.10 -18.08
C GLU A 151 7.00 10.77 -17.07
N ALA A 152 7.35 10.33 -15.84
CA ALA A 152 6.40 9.96 -14.78
C ALA A 152 5.45 11.10 -14.36
N LYS A 153 5.83 12.35 -14.64
CA LYS A 153 4.99 13.55 -14.42
C LYS A 153 3.72 13.58 -15.28
N HIS A 154 3.69 12.84 -16.38
CA HIS A 154 2.52 12.76 -17.27
C HIS A 154 1.47 11.78 -16.73
N VAL A 155 1.03 12.00 -15.48
CA VAL A 155 0.13 11.10 -14.73
C VAL A 155 -1.26 10.91 -15.34
N LEU A 156 -1.67 11.76 -16.27
CA LEU A 156 -2.94 11.63 -16.99
C LEU A 156 -2.84 10.68 -18.19
N ASP A 157 -1.64 10.43 -18.71
CA ASP A 157 -1.41 9.43 -19.73
C ASP A 157 -1.54 8.02 -19.13
N HIS A 158 -2.43 7.21 -19.70
CA HIS A 158 -2.75 5.89 -19.19
C HIS A 158 -1.56 4.92 -19.29
N ASP A 159 -0.85 4.96 -20.42
CA ASP A 159 0.23 4.01 -20.69
C ASP A 159 1.47 4.35 -19.88
N ILE A 160 1.80 5.64 -19.78
CA ILE A 160 2.87 6.12 -18.89
C ILE A 160 2.57 5.73 -17.45
N ARG A 161 1.35 5.99 -16.95
CA ARG A 161 0.95 5.63 -15.60
C ARG A 161 1.07 4.13 -15.34
N ARG A 162 0.60 3.29 -16.27
CA ARG A 162 0.71 1.82 -16.19
C ARG A 162 2.18 1.37 -16.13
N GLN A 163 3.04 1.95 -16.94
CA GLN A 163 4.47 1.66 -16.92
C GLN A 163 5.12 2.03 -15.58
N GLN A 164 4.76 3.18 -14.99
CA GLN A 164 5.28 3.55 -13.68
C GLN A 164 4.81 2.61 -12.57
N MET A 165 3.57 2.10 -12.62
CA MET A 165 3.09 1.08 -11.67
C MET A 165 3.92 -0.20 -11.75
N VAL A 166 4.19 -0.69 -12.97
CA VAL A 166 5.07 -1.85 -13.20
C VAL A 166 6.47 -1.61 -12.63
N ARG A 167 7.07 -0.45 -12.92
CA ARG A 167 8.40 -0.09 -12.42
C ARG A 167 8.45 -0.01 -10.88
N LEU A 168 7.44 0.57 -10.24
CA LEU A 168 7.35 0.65 -8.77
C LEU A 168 7.28 -0.73 -8.14
N ILE A 169 6.39 -1.60 -8.61
CA ILE A 169 6.27 -2.97 -8.11
C ILE A 169 7.59 -3.72 -8.33
N ALA A 170 8.16 -3.64 -9.51
CA ALA A 170 9.39 -4.35 -9.87
C ALA A 170 10.60 -3.92 -9.03
N LYS A 171 10.75 -2.61 -8.76
CA LYS A 171 11.94 -2.06 -8.09
C LYS A 171 11.86 -2.08 -6.57
N MET A 172 10.66 -2.14 -6.02
CA MET A 172 10.45 -2.09 -4.56
C MET A 172 11.25 -3.16 -3.80
N PRO A 173 11.28 -4.44 -4.22
CA PRO A 173 12.11 -5.46 -3.57
C PRO A 173 13.59 -5.13 -3.57
N THR A 174 14.12 -4.60 -4.68
CA THR A 174 15.54 -4.21 -4.80
C THR A 174 15.87 -3.09 -3.82
N LEU A 175 15.04 -2.04 -3.78
CA LEU A 175 15.25 -0.90 -2.87
C LEU A 175 15.15 -1.31 -1.40
N ALA A 176 14.17 -2.14 -1.06
CA ALA A 176 13.97 -2.63 0.30
C ALA A 176 15.15 -3.53 0.76
N ALA A 177 15.57 -4.46 -0.10
CA ALA A 177 16.70 -5.33 0.18
C ALA A 177 18.02 -4.54 0.34
N TRP A 178 18.27 -3.57 -0.54
CA TRP A 178 19.48 -2.74 -0.46
C TRP A 178 19.47 -1.84 0.77
N SER A 179 18.34 -1.25 1.12
CA SER A 179 18.20 -0.47 2.35
C SER A 179 18.50 -1.31 3.60
N TYR A 180 17.98 -2.53 3.66
CA TYR A 180 18.27 -3.46 4.75
C TYR A 180 19.76 -3.86 4.77
N ARG A 181 20.34 -4.22 3.62
CA ARG A 181 21.75 -4.65 3.54
C ARG A 181 22.71 -3.53 3.93
N HIS A 182 22.40 -2.29 3.53
CA HIS A 182 23.18 -1.12 3.96
C HIS A 182 23.19 -1.00 5.49
N SER A 183 22.01 -1.09 6.14
CA SER A 183 21.93 -1.01 7.62
C SER A 183 22.64 -2.15 8.35
N MET A 184 22.89 -3.27 7.65
CA MET A 184 23.61 -4.43 8.18
C MET A 184 25.09 -4.43 7.80
N GLY A 185 25.58 -3.45 7.03
CA GLY A 185 26.95 -3.42 6.53
C GLY A 185 27.27 -4.52 5.53
N MET A 186 26.25 -5.01 4.80
CA MET A 186 26.38 -6.11 3.82
C MET A 186 26.54 -5.57 2.39
N PRO A 187 27.30 -6.25 1.52
CA PRO A 187 27.36 -5.88 0.10
C PRO A 187 26.00 -6.03 -0.56
N PHE A 188 25.68 -5.16 -1.53
CA PHE A 188 24.42 -5.26 -2.28
C PHE A 188 24.40 -6.50 -3.16
N VAL A 189 23.24 -7.13 -3.22
CA VAL A 189 22.94 -8.21 -4.16
C VAL A 189 21.95 -7.70 -5.19
N TYR A 190 22.28 -7.89 -6.45
CA TYR A 190 21.45 -7.47 -7.59
C TYR A 190 20.32 -8.47 -7.82
N PRO A 191 19.18 -7.99 -8.35
CA PRO A 191 18.07 -8.87 -8.69
C PRO A 191 18.43 -9.86 -9.80
N SER A 192 17.74 -10.99 -9.83
CA SER A 192 17.82 -12.00 -10.89
C SER A 192 16.50 -12.06 -11.67
N ASN A 193 16.58 -12.34 -12.96
CA ASN A 193 15.42 -12.59 -13.81
C ASN A 193 14.99 -14.07 -13.86
N GLU A 194 15.72 -14.95 -13.16
CA GLU A 194 15.55 -16.42 -13.26
C GLU A 194 14.61 -17.00 -12.21
N VAL A 195 14.23 -16.20 -11.20
CA VAL A 195 13.48 -16.66 -10.04
C VAL A 195 12.19 -15.85 -9.85
N SER A 196 11.28 -16.36 -9.02
CA SER A 196 10.02 -15.68 -8.72
C SER A 196 10.23 -14.37 -7.97
N TYR A 197 9.19 -13.52 -7.93
CA TYR A 197 9.23 -12.22 -7.27
C TYR A 197 9.65 -12.31 -5.79
N SER A 198 8.99 -13.21 -5.04
CA SER A 198 9.27 -13.42 -3.61
C SER A 198 10.62 -14.08 -3.38
N GLU A 199 11.01 -15.01 -4.22
CA GLU A 199 12.31 -15.65 -4.15
C GLU A 199 13.44 -14.67 -4.44
N ASN A 200 13.29 -13.82 -5.46
CA ASN A 200 14.25 -12.77 -5.81
C ASN A 200 14.50 -11.82 -4.63
N PHE A 201 13.43 -11.39 -3.96
CA PHE A 201 13.54 -10.57 -2.76
C PHE A 201 14.33 -11.28 -1.65
N LEU A 202 14.01 -12.54 -1.36
CA LEU A 202 14.70 -13.34 -0.34
C LEU A 202 16.17 -13.58 -0.69
N GLN A 203 16.49 -13.83 -1.96
CA GLN A 203 17.87 -13.94 -2.41
C GLN A 203 18.63 -12.64 -2.20
N MET A 204 18.07 -11.50 -2.61
CA MET A 204 18.67 -10.20 -2.39
C MET A 204 18.90 -9.89 -0.89
N MET A 205 17.98 -10.32 -0.03
CA MET A 205 18.07 -10.12 1.42
C MET A 205 19.13 -11.00 2.08
N LYS A 206 19.25 -12.28 1.69
CA LYS A 206 19.92 -13.31 2.47
C LYS A 206 21.24 -13.83 1.90
N ARG A 207 21.39 -13.82 0.57
CA ARG A 207 22.65 -14.29 -0.08
C ARG A 207 23.84 -13.49 0.44
N ILE A 208 24.92 -14.16 0.81
CA ILE A 208 26.16 -13.53 1.29
C ILE A 208 27.27 -13.69 0.26
N ALA A 209 27.90 -14.85 0.20
CA ALA A 209 29.06 -15.13 -0.66
C ALA A 209 28.86 -16.37 -1.53
N GLU A 210 27.73 -17.05 -1.37
CA GLU A 210 27.45 -18.26 -2.12
C GLU A 210 27.27 -17.95 -3.62
N PRO A 211 27.91 -18.70 -4.53
CA PRO A 211 27.71 -18.54 -5.96
C PRO A 211 26.25 -18.76 -6.36
N LYS A 212 25.60 -19.75 -5.73
CA LYS A 212 24.19 -20.06 -5.86
C LYS A 212 23.57 -20.10 -4.47
N PHE A 213 22.53 -19.33 -4.24
CA PHE A 213 21.75 -19.32 -3.01
C PHE A 213 20.33 -19.78 -3.32
N GLU A 214 19.95 -20.93 -2.78
CA GLU A 214 18.64 -21.51 -2.94
C GLU A 214 17.79 -21.20 -1.70
N VAL A 215 16.63 -20.61 -1.90
CA VAL A 215 15.67 -20.36 -0.84
C VAL A 215 14.75 -21.57 -0.71
N HIS A 216 14.47 -22.00 0.51
CA HIS A 216 13.53 -23.09 0.74
C HIS A 216 12.15 -22.73 0.18
N PRO A 217 11.51 -23.61 -0.66
CA PRO A 217 10.25 -23.28 -1.33
C PRO A 217 9.11 -22.88 -0.38
N GLU A 218 9.05 -23.46 0.81
CA GLU A 218 8.04 -23.10 1.81
C GLU A 218 8.23 -21.65 2.33
N ILE A 219 9.46 -21.16 2.45
CA ILE A 219 9.75 -19.78 2.85
C ILE A 219 9.35 -18.82 1.73
N VAL A 220 9.60 -19.19 0.47
CA VAL A 220 9.15 -18.41 -0.70
C VAL A 220 7.63 -18.32 -0.71
N LYS A 221 6.93 -19.45 -0.54
CA LYS A 221 5.46 -19.49 -0.50
C LYS A 221 4.91 -18.70 0.68
N ALA A 222 5.50 -18.81 1.87
CA ALA A 222 5.08 -18.07 3.04
C ALA A 222 5.20 -16.55 2.84
N LEU A 223 6.30 -16.09 2.23
CA LEU A 223 6.46 -14.67 1.91
C LEU A 223 5.46 -14.19 0.87
N ASP A 224 5.20 -15.00 -0.16
CA ASP A 224 4.22 -14.69 -1.21
C ASP A 224 2.81 -14.52 -0.61
N VAL A 225 2.42 -15.42 0.30
CA VAL A 225 1.16 -15.33 1.04
C VAL A 225 1.13 -14.06 1.91
N LEU A 226 2.22 -13.73 2.61
CA LEU A 226 2.30 -12.50 3.40
C LEU A 226 2.13 -11.25 2.52
N PHE A 227 2.71 -11.21 1.34
CA PHE A 227 2.51 -10.12 0.40
C PHE A 227 1.05 -10.00 -0.06
N ILE A 228 0.37 -11.13 -0.33
CA ILE A 228 -1.06 -11.15 -0.67
C ILE A 228 -1.90 -10.58 0.49
N LEU A 229 -1.66 -11.07 1.73
CA LEU A 229 -2.41 -10.64 2.90
C LEU A 229 -2.22 -9.16 3.26
N HIS A 230 -1.10 -8.55 2.82
CA HIS A 230 -0.78 -7.14 3.05
C HIS A 230 -0.98 -6.26 1.80
N ALA A 231 -1.53 -6.81 0.70
CA ALA A 231 -1.57 -6.10 -0.57
C ALA A 231 -2.47 -4.86 -0.55
N ASP A 232 -3.61 -4.93 0.14
CA ASP A 232 -4.50 -3.77 0.32
C ASP A 232 -5.35 -3.89 1.59
N HIS A 233 -5.59 -2.77 2.28
CA HIS A 233 -6.44 -2.66 3.46
C HIS A 233 -7.30 -1.40 3.36
N GLU A 234 -8.00 -1.21 2.23
CA GLU A 234 -8.90 -0.06 1.95
C GLU A 234 -8.22 1.30 2.11
N GLN A 235 -8.87 2.22 2.83
CA GLN A 235 -8.40 3.58 3.08
C GLN A 235 -7.50 3.65 4.33
N ASN A 236 -6.54 2.73 4.46
CA ASN A 236 -5.50 2.83 5.46
C ASN A 236 -4.70 4.14 5.33
N CYS A 237 -3.88 4.45 6.34
CA CYS A 237 -3.12 5.70 6.39
C CYS A 237 -2.25 5.93 5.14
N SER A 238 -1.57 4.88 4.64
CA SER A 238 -0.73 4.96 3.43
C SER A 238 -1.56 5.30 2.18
N THR A 239 -2.69 4.62 1.99
CA THR A 239 -3.60 4.86 0.85
C THR A 239 -4.15 6.29 0.89
N ASN A 240 -4.57 6.77 2.07
CA ASN A 240 -5.09 8.13 2.23
C ASN A 240 -4.03 9.19 1.92
N VAL A 241 -2.81 9.03 2.44
CA VAL A 241 -1.68 9.94 2.15
C VAL A 241 -1.34 9.92 0.66
N MET A 242 -1.24 8.73 0.04
CA MET A 242 -0.97 8.62 -1.39
C MET A 242 -2.03 9.35 -2.24
N ARG A 243 -3.31 9.18 -1.91
CA ARG A 243 -4.41 9.87 -2.61
C ARG A 243 -4.34 11.37 -2.41
N SER A 244 -4.01 11.84 -1.21
CA SER A 244 -3.86 13.28 -0.92
C SER A 244 -2.73 13.89 -1.75
N ILE A 245 -1.57 13.25 -1.81
CA ILE A 245 -0.45 13.69 -2.65
C ILE A 245 -0.82 13.60 -4.14
N GLY A 246 -1.40 12.49 -4.57
CA GLY A 246 -1.81 12.27 -5.95
C GLY A 246 -2.87 13.26 -6.46
N SER A 247 -3.67 13.85 -5.56
CA SER A 247 -4.65 14.88 -5.92
C SER A 247 -4.01 16.15 -6.50
N SER A 248 -2.75 16.42 -6.17
CA SER A 248 -1.94 17.49 -6.75
C SER A 248 -1.32 17.14 -8.12
N ARG A 249 -1.56 15.92 -8.62
CA ARG A 249 -0.91 15.37 -9.83
C ARG A 249 0.62 15.22 -9.70
N ALA A 250 1.13 15.08 -8.48
CA ALA A 250 2.50 14.65 -8.27
C ALA A 250 2.77 13.30 -8.94
N ASP A 251 4.02 13.06 -9.36
CA ASP A 251 4.37 11.79 -9.96
C ASP A 251 4.22 10.60 -8.97
N PRO A 252 4.04 9.37 -9.47
CA PRO A 252 3.73 8.23 -8.63
C PRO A 252 4.85 7.84 -7.66
N TYR A 253 6.12 8.13 -7.96
CA TYR A 253 7.23 7.82 -7.06
C TYR A 253 7.17 8.66 -5.79
N VAL A 254 6.93 9.97 -5.93
CA VAL A 254 6.76 10.87 -4.78
C VAL A 254 5.50 10.51 -3.98
N ALA A 255 4.40 10.16 -4.67
CA ALA A 255 3.17 9.76 -4.00
C ALA A 255 3.34 8.46 -3.19
N VAL A 256 4.02 7.45 -3.76
CA VAL A 256 4.34 6.19 -3.07
C VAL A 256 5.36 6.41 -1.94
N ALA A 257 6.33 7.31 -2.12
CA ALA A 257 7.26 7.66 -1.04
C ALA A 257 6.51 8.26 0.17
N GLY A 258 5.50 9.10 -0.07
CA GLY A 258 4.63 9.62 1.00
C GLY A 258 3.83 8.51 1.70
N ALA A 259 3.30 7.54 0.94
CA ALA A 259 2.63 6.37 1.49
C ALA A 259 3.59 5.50 2.33
N ALA A 260 4.82 5.31 1.87
CA ALA A 260 5.87 4.60 2.62
C ALA A 260 6.27 5.35 3.90
N ALA A 261 6.30 6.68 3.86
CA ALA A 261 6.55 7.51 5.05
C ALA A 261 5.42 7.36 6.09
N ALA A 262 4.17 7.30 5.66
CA ALA A 262 3.04 7.00 6.55
C ALA A 262 3.19 5.59 7.15
N LEU A 263 3.60 4.60 6.36
CA LEU A 263 3.85 3.23 6.82
C LEU A 263 4.96 3.17 7.87
N TYR A 264 5.94 4.05 7.81
CA TYR A 264 7.05 4.11 8.78
C TYR A 264 6.58 4.52 10.19
N GLY A 265 5.38 5.09 10.33
CA GLY A 265 4.83 5.51 11.61
C GLY A 265 4.56 4.32 12.56
N PRO A 266 4.77 4.50 13.89
CA PRO A 266 4.61 3.42 14.88
C PRO A 266 3.17 2.91 15.00
N LEU A 267 2.17 3.73 14.67
CA LEU A 267 0.75 3.36 14.72
C LEU A 267 0.24 2.72 13.41
N HIS A 268 1.10 2.54 12.42
CA HIS A 268 0.77 1.89 11.16
C HIS A 268 1.71 0.70 10.90
N GLY A 269 2.84 0.88 10.21
CA GLY A 269 3.79 -0.21 9.98
C GLY A 269 4.50 -0.72 11.25
N GLY A 270 4.56 0.07 12.31
CA GLY A 270 5.07 -0.34 13.62
C GLY A 270 4.32 -1.52 14.26
N ALA A 271 3.08 -1.82 13.82
CA ALA A 271 2.36 -3.01 14.24
C ALA A 271 3.10 -4.30 13.85
N ASN A 272 3.69 -4.35 12.64
CA ASN A 272 4.47 -5.51 12.19
C ASN A 272 5.76 -5.69 13.03
N GLU A 273 6.41 -4.61 13.42
CA GLU A 273 7.54 -4.66 14.37
C GLU A 273 7.12 -5.20 15.74
N ALA A 274 5.96 -4.77 16.24
CA ALA A 274 5.41 -5.25 17.51
C ALA A 274 5.14 -6.76 17.45
N VAL A 275 4.59 -7.26 16.35
CA VAL A 275 4.40 -8.70 16.13
C VAL A 275 5.73 -9.46 16.15
N LEU A 276 6.76 -8.95 15.46
CA LEU A 276 8.07 -9.60 15.47
C LEU A 276 8.71 -9.60 16.86
N ARG A 277 8.53 -8.54 17.65
CA ARG A 277 8.98 -8.50 19.05
C ARG A 277 8.24 -9.54 19.89
N MET A 278 6.91 -9.58 19.79
CA MET A 278 6.08 -10.58 20.45
C MET A 278 6.52 -12.01 20.12
N LEU A 279 6.75 -12.33 18.84
CA LEU A 279 7.21 -13.66 18.42
C LEU A 279 8.59 -14.01 19.00
N ARG A 280 9.50 -13.04 19.10
CA ARG A 280 10.81 -13.23 19.75
C ARG A 280 10.68 -13.48 21.26
N GLU A 281 9.77 -12.77 21.94
CA GLU A 281 9.49 -12.99 23.36
C GLU A 281 8.87 -14.35 23.62
N ILE A 282 7.96 -14.81 22.76
CA ILE A 282 7.38 -16.17 22.84
C ILE A 282 8.47 -17.22 22.68
N GLY A 283 9.36 -17.07 21.70
CA GLY A 283 10.54 -17.91 21.46
C GLY A 283 10.25 -19.34 21.03
N SER A 284 9.23 -20.00 21.58
CA SER A 284 8.84 -21.37 21.22
C SER A 284 7.34 -21.58 21.30
N VAL A 285 6.83 -22.53 20.52
CA VAL A 285 5.38 -22.88 20.47
C VAL A 285 4.84 -23.25 21.85
N SER A 286 5.64 -23.88 22.69
CA SER A 286 5.24 -24.27 24.07
C SER A 286 4.92 -23.06 24.97
N ASN A 287 5.40 -21.87 24.65
CA ASN A 287 5.20 -20.67 25.44
C ASN A 287 3.94 -19.88 25.04
N ILE A 288 3.28 -20.23 23.93
CA ILE A 288 2.09 -19.53 23.43
C ILE A 288 0.98 -19.42 24.49
N PRO A 289 0.60 -20.48 25.24
CA PRO A 289 -0.48 -20.38 26.25
C PRO A 289 -0.19 -19.40 27.39
N ALA A 290 1.09 -19.13 27.69
CA ALA A 290 1.49 -18.19 28.74
C ALA A 290 1.50 -16.74 28.24
N SER A 291 1.83 -16.52 26.98
CA SER A 291 1.89 -15.16 26.35
C SER A 291 0.50 -14.65 25.94
N SER A 292 -0.46 -15.52 25.64
CA SER A 292 -1.83 -15.11 25.31
C SER A 292 -2.65 -14.55 26.48
N LYS A 293 -2.10 -14.59 27.70
CA LYS A 293 -2.72 -14.07 28.94
C LYS A 293 -2.20 -12.68 29.35
N ARG A 294 -1.29 -12.10 28.57
CA ARG A 294 -0.78 -10.75 28.76
C ARG A 294 -1.34 -9.83 27.69
#